data_5b5e930f5fbac318998f3b9886ecf8e7
#
_entry.id   5b5e930f5fbac318998f3b9886ecf8e7
#
_cell.length_a   1.000
_cell.length_b   1.000
_cell.length_c   1.000
_cell.angle_alpha   90.00
_cell.angle_beta   90.00
_cell.angle_gamma   90.00
#
_symmetry.space_group_name_H-M   'P 1'
#
loop_
_entity.id
_entity.type
_entity.pdbx_description
1 polymer ?
#
loop_
_entity_poly.entity_id
_entity_poly.type
_entity_poly.pdbx_seq_one_letter_code
_entity_poly.pdbx_strand_id
1 'polypeptide(L)'
;RGLGDVYKRQTFLRAELVPDYFKAFWVRRMALDRRNFREVVETTRALADKVGVSDVVGRLVHFLKDDSEPFRKMAMDAIQHVVASLGTADVDERLEVQLVDGMIYAFQEQSVEDRVMLNGVGTIANALGMRIKPYLMQIVSTILWRLNNKNASTRQQAADLTTKLAVVIKQCGEDALLSNLGVVLFEQLGEEFPETLASMIAAEGAIANVVGMTQMNPPVKDLLPRMTPILRNRHERVQEASINLIGRIADRGAEFVSAREWMRICFELLDLLKAHKKAVRRAAINSFGYIAKAIGPQDVLQVLLTNLRVQERQSRVCSTVAIAIVAETCGPFTCLPAILNEYRTPELNVKHGCLKALSWVFEYIGEMSKDYVYSVMTLLDDAFTDRDVVHRQTAASIVKHLALGTAGLGREDAMQHLLNLVWPNLFETSPHVINAVMEAIEALRVSLGPGVILYHTLQGLFHPARKVREAYVRTYNTNYVGAQDALVAYYPSLDDQPEEHRDYARHDLAMVL
;
A
#
# COMPACT_ATOMS: atom_id res chain seq x y z
N ARG A 1 -26.59 24.12 -32.19
CA ARG A 1 -26.18 25.39 -31.56
C ARG A 1 -24.68 25.33 -31.41
N GLY A 2 -23.98 26.09 -32.27
CA GLY A 2 -22.62 25.76 -32.66
C GLY A 2 -21.53 26.41 -31.81
N LEU A 3 -20.28 26.04 -32.10
CA LEU A 3 -19.02 26.60 -31.60
C LEU A 3 -19.04 28.14 -31.44
N GLY A 4 -19.78 28.89 -32.29
CA GLY A 4 -19.94 30.34 -32.20
C GLY A 4 -20.58 30.85 -30.89
N ASP A 5 -21.49 30.10 -30.26
CA ASP A 5 -22.11 30.49 -28.98
C ASP A 5 -21.14 30.29 -27.81
N VAL A 6 -20.24 29.33 -27.91
CA VAL A 6 -19.21 29.04 -26.88
C VAL A 6 -18.17 30.16 -26.90
N TYR A 7 -17.71 30.59 -28.08
CA TYR A 7 -16.75 31.69 -28.20
C TYR A 7 -17.32 33.05 -27.74
N LYS A 8 -18.57 33.34 -28.03
CA LYS A 8 -19.25 34.54 -27.51
C LYS A 8 -19.35 34.54 -25.97
N ARG A 9 -19.64 33.39 -25.39
CA ARG A 9 -19.67 33.25 -23.93
C ARG A 9 -18.29 33.42 -23.30
N GLN A 10 -17.24 32.85 -23.88
CA GLN A 10 -15.87 33.03 -23.40
C GLN A 10 -15.42 34.50 -23.50
N THR A 11 -15.74 35.21 -24.58
CA THR A 11 -15.41 36.62 -24.73
C THR A 11 -16.09 37.47 -23.66
N PHE A 12 -17.38 37.24 -23.38
CA PHE A 12 -18.10 37.90 -22.28
C PHE A 12 -17.49 37.60 -20.91
N LEU A 13 -17.17 36.34 -20.65
CA LEU A 13 -16.55 35.95 -19.39
C LEU A 13 -15.22 36.66 -19.17
N ARG A 14 -14.37 36.74 -20.19
CA ARG A 14 -13.05 37.40 -20.13
C ARG A 14 -13.13 38.91 -20.00
N ALA A 15 -14.04 39.54 -20.74
CA ALA A 15 -14.11 40.99 -20.85
C ALA A 15 -14.87 41.64 -19.69
N GLU A 16 -15.92 40.97 -19.18
CA GLU A 16 -16.83 41.58 -18.21
C GLU A 16 -16.83 40.85 -16.87
N LEU A 17 -17.13 39.55 -16.84
CA LEU A 17 -17.35 38.83 -15.58
C LEU A 17 -16.05 38.65 -14.76
N VAL A 18 -14.96 38.24 -15.40
CA VAL A 18 -13.70 37.96 -14.66
C VAL A 18 -13.12 39.22 -14.03
N PRO A 19 -13.02 40.39 -14.74
CA PRO A 19 -12.55 41.62 -14.10
C PRO A 19 -13.38 42.06 -12.91
N ASP A 20 -14.72 42.02 -13.03
CA ASP A 20 -15.63 42.38 -11.93
C ASP A 20 -15.54 41.41 -10.74
N TYR A 21 -15.42 40.12 -11.02
CA TYR A 21 -15.21 39.11 -9.99
C TYR A 21 -13.91 39.36 -9.22
N PHE A 22 -12.79 39.58 -9.91
CA PHE A 22 -11.51 39.86 -9.25
C PHE A 22 -11.56 41.13 -8.41
N LYS A 23 -12.18 42.20 -8.91
CA LYS A 23 -12.35 43.46 -8.19
C LYS A 23 -13.21 43.32 -6.94
N ALA A 24 -14.28 42.51 -6.99
CA ALA A 24 -15.23 42.35 -5.90
C ALA A 24 -14.76 41.38 -4.82
N PHE A 25 -14.13 40.26 -5.20
CA PHE A 25 -13.87 39.13 -4.30
C PHE A 25 -12.38 38.92 -4.01
N TRP A 26 -11.45 39.33 -4.86
CA TRP A 26 -10.01 39.24 -4.58
C TRP A 26 -9.52 40.43 -3.76
N VAL A 27 -10.00 40.46 -2.52
CA VAL A 27 -9.68 41.51 -1.53
C VAL A 27 -9.24 40.87 -0.22
N ARG A 28 -8.33 41.52 0.53
CA ARG A 28 -7.69 40.98 1.74
C ARG A 28 -8.70 40.44 2.77
N ARG A 29 -9.88 41.09 2.93
CA ARG A 29 -10.93 40.62 3.86
C ARG A 29 -11.45 39.23 3.59
N MET A 30 -11.47 38.78 2.32
CA MET A 30 -11.94 37.44 1.96
C MET A 30 -10.97 36.35 2.38
N ALA A 31 -9.70 36.65 2.52
CA ALA A 31 -8.68 35.72 3.01
C ALA A 31 -8.75 35.46 4.53
N LEU A 32 -9.43 36.31 5.29
CA LEU A 32 -9.50 36.19 6.74
C LEU A 32 -10.60 35.26 7.24
N ASP A 33 -11.63 35.03 6.42
CA ASP A 33 -12.72 34.09 6.72
C ASP A 33 -12.57 32.80 5.97
N ARG A 34 -12.57 31.67 6.69
CA ARG A 34 -12.31 30.32 6.13
C ARG A 34 -13.31 29.93 5.04
N ARG A 35 -14.59 30.31 5.19
CA ARG A 35 -15.63 29.98 4.20
C ARG A 35 -15.44 30.79 2.93
N ASN A 36 -15.28 32.12 3.08
CA ASN A 36 -15.05 33.02 1.96
C ASN A 36 -13.76 32.65 1.20
N PHE A 37 -12.70 32.36 1.92
CA PHE A 37 -11.43 31.87 1.35
C PHE A 37 -11.68 30.69 0.41
N ARG A 38 -12.36 29.65 0.91
CA ARG A 38 -12.61 28.42 0.13
C ARG A 38 -13.49 28.69 -1.09
N GLU A 39 -14.59 29.44 -0.91
CA GLU A 39 -15.50 29.75 -2.02
C GLU A 39 -14.84 30.59 -3.10
N VAL A 40 -13.98 31.54 -2.75
CA VAL A 40 -13.21 32.33 -3.71
C VAL A 40 -12.22 31.47 -4.47
N VAL A 41 -11.49 30.59 -3.79
CA VAL A 41 -10.54 29.66 -4.43
C VAL A 41 -11.26 28.70 -5.40
N GLU A 42 -12.35 28.05 -4.96
CA GLU A 42 -13.13 27.12 -5.79
C GLU A 42 -13.75 27.83 -7.01
N THR A 43 -14.31 29.04 -6.82
CA THR A 43 -14.87 29.84 -7.91
C THR A 43 -13.80 30.25 -8.91
N THR A 44 -12.62 30.64 -8.44
CA THR A 44 -11.48 31.00 -9.29
C THR A 44 -11.02 29.82 -10.13
N ARG A 45 -10.96 28.62 -9.54
CA ARG A 45 -10.68 27.39 -10.31
C ARG A 45 -11.73 27.12 -11.39
N ALA A 46 -13.01 27.24 -11.03
CA ALA A 46 -14.11 27.04 -11.98
C ALA A 46 -14.11 28.07 -13.14
N LEU A 47 -13.70 29.31 -12.85
CA LEU A 47 -13.50 30.33 -13.88
C LEU A 47 -12.32 30.00 -14.81
N ALA A 48 -11.20 29.55 -14.25
CA ALA A 48 -10.03 29.13 -15.02
C ALA A 48 -10.36 28.02 -16.02
N ASP A 49 -11.23 27.07 -15.65
CA ASP A 49 -11.72 26.02 -16.54
C ASP A 49 -12.46 26.56 -17.79
N LYS A 50 -13.04 27.76 -17.70
CA LYS A 50 -13.80 28.41 -18.79
C LYS A 50 -13.00 29.43 -19.60
N VAL A 51 -12.10 30.17 -18.96
CA VAL A 51 -11.37 31.28 -19.61
C VAL A 51 -9.90 30.96 -19.90
N GLY A 52 -9.36 29.90 -19.32
CA GLY A 52 -7.97 29.48 -19.45
C GLY A 52 -7.09 29.85 -18.27
N VAL A 53 -5.99 29.11 -18.13
CA VAL A 53 -5.03 29.23 -17.01
C VAL A 53 -4.33 30.58 -17.04
N SER A 54 -3.86 31.00 -18.20
CA SER A 54 -3.06 32.21 -18.39
C SER A 54 -3.79 33.48 -17.93
N ASP A 55 -5.08 33.61 -18.27
CA ASP A 55 -5.90 34.77 -17.90
C ASP A 55 -6.07 34.87 -16.36
N VAL A 56 -6.30 33.73 -15.70
CA VAL A 56 -6.55 33.68 -14.25
C VAL A 56 -5.25 33.81 -13.48
N VAL A 57 -4.23 33.03 -13.83
CA VAL A 57 -2.92 33.07 -13.15
C VAL A 57 -2.26 34.43 -13.34
N GLY A 58 -2.38 35.04 -14.55
CA GLY A 58 -1.86 36.39 -14.79
C GLY A 58 -2.44 37.48 -13.88
N ARG A 59 -3.68 37.29 -13.42
CA ARG A 59 -4.29 38.21 -12.42
C ARG A 59 -3.89 37.86 -10.98
N LEU A 60 -3.64 36.57 -10.68
CA LEU A 60 -3.30 36.10 -9.34
C LEU A 60 -1.85 36.33 -8.96
N VAL A 61 -0.93 36.26 -9.93
CA VAL A 61 0.51 36.29 -9.68
C VAL A 61 0.98 37.50 -8.88
N HIS A 62 0.34 38.65 -9.08
CA HIS A 62 0.67 39.88 -8.34
C HIS A 62 0.34 39.78 -6.85
N PHE A 63 -0.67 39.00 -6.47
CA PHE A 63 -1.08 38.81 -5.07
C PHE A 63 -0.13 37.91 -4.29
N LEU A 64 0.75 37.15 -4.96
CA LEU A 64 1.79 36.37 -4.28
C LEU A 64 2.84 37.24 -3.57
N LYS A 65 2.92 38.52 -3.92
CA LYS A 65 3.82 39.49 -3.29
C LYS A 65 3.08 40.52 -2.42
N ASP A 66 1.81 40.29 -2.10
CA ASP A 66 1.04 41.18 -1.21
C ASP A 66 1.59 41.17 0.21
N ASP A 67 1.48 42.30 0.94
CA ASP A 67 1.94 42.41 2.32
C ASP A 67 1.17 41.50 3.28
N SER A 68 -0.10 41.19 2.98
CA SER A 68 -0.95 40.33 3.78
C SER A 68 -0.65 38.85 3.55
N GLU A 69 -0.05 38.17 4.53
CA GLU A 69 0.24 36.74 4.45
C GLU A 69 -1.01 35.87 4.17
N PRO A 70 -2.18 36.07 4.85
CA PRO A 70 -3.39 35.32 4.51
C PRO A 70 -3.83 35.51 3.05
N PHE A 71 -3.59 36.67 2.48
CA PHE A 71 -3.94 36.96 1.08
C PHE A 71 -2.96 36.31 0.11
N ARG A 72 -1.63 36.31 0.41
CA ARG A 72 -0.64 35.53 -0.35
C ARG A 72 -0.99 34.04 -0.35
N LYS A 73 -1.41 33.53 0.82
CA LYS A 73 -1.84 32.13 0.97
C LYS A 73 -3.06 31.81 0.11
N MET A 74 -4.07 32.71 0.07
CA MET A 74 -5.25 32.54 -0.78
C MET A 74 -4.87 32.52 -2.28
N ALA A 75 -3.95 33.39 -2.70
CA ALA A 75 -3.46 33.43 -4.06
C ALA A 75 -2.69 32.13 -4.44
N MET A 76 -1.81 31.66 -3.55
CA MET A 76 -1.08 30.42 -3.74
C MET A 76 -2.02 29.22 -3.86
N ASP A 77 -3.03 29.14 -3.00
CA ASP A 77 -4.00 28.04 -3.01
C ASP A 77 -4.84 28.03 -4.30
N ALA A 78 -5.28 29.19 -4.75
CA ALA A 78 -6.00 29.31 -6.01
C ALA A 78 -5.14 28.89 -7.21
N ILE A 79 -3.90 29.39 -7.31
CA ILE A 79 -2.95 29.01 -8.37
C ILE A 79 -2.69 27.50 -8.33
N GLN A 80 -2.45 26.94 -7.14
CA GLN A 80 -2.25 25.50 -6.97
C GLN A 80 -3.43 24.69 -7.53
N HIS A 81 -4.66 25.06 -7.20
CA HIS A 81 -5.86 24.35 -7.67
C HIS A 81 -6.07 24.49 -9.18
N VAL A 82 -5.81 25.69 -9.73
CA VAL A 82 -5.91 25.94 -11.18
C VAL A 82 -4.87 25.11 -11.92
N VAL A 83 -3.61 25.18 -11.50
CA VAL A 83 -2.48 24.48 -12.14
C VAL A 83 -2.61 22.95 -11.98
N ALA A 84 -3.06 22.46 -10.82
CA ALA A 84 -3.28 21.03 -10.60
C ALA A 84 -4.35 20.45 -11.54
N SER A 85 -5.40 21.23 -11.85
CA SER A 85 -6.50 20.77 -12.69
C SER A 85 -6.26 20.94 -14.20
N LEU A 86 -5.61 22.00 -14.61
CA LEU A 86 -5.52 22.42 -16.00
C LEU A 86 -4.08 22.41 -16.57
N GLY A 87 -3.07 22.23 -15.71
CA GLY A 87 -1.66 22.30 -16.11
C GLY A 87 -1.18 23.72 -16.36
N THR A 88 -0.04 23.84 -17.07
CA THR A 88 0.64 25.11 -17.37
C THR A 88 0.92 25.32 -18.87
N ALA A 89 0.24 24.57 -19.74
CA ALA A 89 0.51 24.62 -21.19
C ALA A 89 0.30 26.01 -21.78
N ASP A 90 -0.69 26.77 -21.28
CA ASP A 90 -1.06 28.09 -21.75
C ASP A 90 -0.24 29.24 -21.10
N VAL A 91 0.64 28.93 -20.17
CA VAL A 91 1.48 29.91 -19.47
C VAL A 91 2.68 30.26 -20.35
N ASP A 92 2.77 31.54 -20.76
CA ASP A 92 3.90 32.05 -21.54
C ASP A 92 5.14 32.30 -20.65
N GLU A 93 6.28 32.51 -21.28
CA GLU A 93 7.57 32.70 -20.60
C GLU A 93 7.55 33.92 -19.65
N ARG A 94 6.88 35.01 -20.01
CA ARG A 94 6.78 36.20 -19.18
C ARG A 94 5.98 35.94 -17.90
N LEU A 95 4.84 35.28 -18.04
CA LEU A 95 4.00 34.91 -16.89
C LEU A 95 4.67 33.86 -16.02
N GLU A 96 5.42 32.94 -16.64
CA GLU A 96 6.21 31.92 -15.93
C GLU A 96 7.25 32.56 -14.99
N VAL A 97 8.04 33.53 -15.48
CA VAL A 97 9.00 34.28 -14.66
C VAL A 97 8.32 34.93 -13.46
N GLN A 98 7.18 35.60 -13.70
CA GLN A 98 6.42 36.26 -12.63
C GLN A 98 5.84 35.25 -11.63
N LEU A 99 5.36 34.12 -12.10
CA LEU A 99 4.79 33.05 -11.28
C LEU A 99 5.86 32.43 -10.37
N VAL A 100 7.01 32.08 -10.93
CA VAL A 100 8.09 31.46 -10.16
C VAL A 100 8.68 32.44 -9.14
N ASP A 101 8.91 33.68 -9.54
CA ASP A 101 9.42 34.72 -8.66
C ASP A 101 8.44 35.04 -7.52
N GLY A 102 7.13 35.18 -7.84
CA GLY A 102 6.09 35.36 -6.83
C GLY A 102 5.94 34.14 -5.89
N MET A 103 6.03 32.93 -6.43
CA MET A 103 5.98 31.69 -5.66
C MET A 103 7.15 31.59 -4.66
N ILE A 104 8.37 31.86 -5.09
CA ILE A 104 9.55 31.84 -4.22
C ILE A 104 9.44 32.89 -3.13
N TYR A 105 9.03 34.11 -3.49
CA TYR A 105 8.81 35.18 -2.52
C TYR A 105 7.77 34.79 -1.45
N ALA A 106 6.59 34.32 -1.87
CA ALA A 106 5.54 33.92 -0.95
C ALA A 106 5.98 32.75 -0.01
N PHE A 107 6.82 31.85 -0.52
CA PHE A 107 7.36 30.76 0.26
C PHE A 107 8.44 31.21 1.26
N GLN A 108 9.26 32.20 0.92
CA GLN A 108 10.28 32.75 1.81
C GLN A 108 9.69 33.62 2.92
N GLU A 109 8.69 34.43 2.59
CA GLU A 109 8.07 35.43 3.47
C GLU A 109 6.89 34.86 4.31
N GLN A 110 7.01 33.61 4.75
CA GLN A 110 6.05 33.00 5.69
C GLN A 110 6.45 33.34 7.13
N SER A 111 5.49 33.74 7.96
CA SER A 111 5.70 33.87 9.42
C SER A 111 5.56 32.52 10.14
N VAL A 112 4.68 31.66 9.62
CA VAL A 112 4.47 30.29 10.10
C VAL A 112 4.42 29.36 8.88
N GLU A 113 5.09 28.23 8.98
CA GLU A 113 5.15 27.23 7.91
C GLU A 113 3.76 26.68 7.61
N ASP A 114 3.33 26.82 6.37
CA ASP A 114 2.00 26.41 5.91
C ASP A 114 2.05 25.34 4.82
N ARG A 115 1.11 24.41 4.89
CA ARG A 115 0.96 23.34 3.90
C ARG A 115 0.53 23.84 2.53
N VAL A 116 -0.24 24.93 2.47
CA VAL A 116 -0.68 25.53 1.21
C VAL A 116 0.53 26.06 0.44
N MET A 117 1.44 26.75 1.13
CA MET A 117 2.68 27.23 0.51
C MET A 117 3.56 26.08 0.03
N LEU A 118 3.75 25.05 0.86
CA LEU A 118 4.48 23.85 0.49
C LEU A 118 3.89 23.13 -0.73
N ASN A 119 2.57 22.93 -0.72
CA ASN A 119 1.87 22.26 -1.81
C ASN A 119 1.88 23.11 -3.09
N GLY A 120 1.68 24.41 -2.96
CA GLY A 120 1.70 25.36 -4.07
C GLY A 120 3.02 25.31 -4.83
N VAL A 121 4.15 25.45 -4.13
CA VAL A 121 5.47 25.35 -4.72
C VAL A 121 5.68 24.01 -5.41
N GLY A 122 5.37 22.91 -4.72
CA GLY A 122 5.51 21.57 -5.27
C GLY A 122 4.65 21.35 -6.52
N THR A 123 3.39 21.78 -6.52
CA THR A 123 2.47 21.61 -7.65
C THR A 123 2.89 22.45 -8.85
N ILE A 124 3.23 23.72 -8.63
CA ILE A 124 3.64 24.62 -9.71
C ILE A 124 4.93 24.13 -10.36
N ALA A 125 5.94 23.77 -9.57
CA ALA A 125 7.21 23.28 -10.07
C ALA A 125 7.05 21.99 -10.89
N ASN A 126 6.28 21.03 -10.39
CA ASN A 126 6.02 19.78 -11.12
C ASN A 126 5.19 20.01 -12.41
N ALA A 127 4.24 20.95 -12.40
CA ALA A 127 3.45 21.28 -13.59
C ALA A 127 4.26 22.01 -14.67
N LEU A 128 5.23 22.83 -14.29
CA LEU A 128 6.18 23.45 -15.22
C LEU A 128 7.16 22.43 -15.83
N GLY A 129 7.45 21.35 -15.10
CA GLY A 129 8.33 20.28 -15.57
C GLY A 129 9.71 20.81 -15.98
N MET A 130 10.14 20.55 -17.22
CA MET A 130 11.46 20.99 -17.72
C MET A 130 11.64 22.52 -17.74
N ARG A 131 10.56 23.29 -17.77
CA ARG A 131 10.62 24.77 -17.81
C ARG A 131 11.09 25.36 -16.48
N ILE A 132 11.00 24.63 -15.36
CA ILE A 132 11.48 25.09 -14.05
C ILE A 132 13.02 25.10 -13.96
N LYS A 133 13.73 24.45 -14.89
CA LYS A 133 15.19 24.28 -14.86
C LYS A 133 15.98 25.57 -14.57
N PRO A 134 15.72 26.71 -15.21
CA PRO A 134 16.48 27.95 -14.97
C PRO A 134 16.39 28.45 -13.51
N TYR A 135 15.33 28.08 -12.79
CA TYR A 135 15.03 28.56 -11.44
C TYR A 135 15.45 27.55 -10.33
N LEU A 136 15.82 26.32 -10.72
CA LEU A 136 16.11 25.25 -9.75
C LEU A 136 17.25 25.61 -8.79
N MET A 137 18.29 26.29 -9.27
CA MET A 137 19.39 26.71 -8.41
C MET A 137 18.92 27.63 -7.28
N GLN A 138 18.02 28.57 -7.56
CA GLN A 138 17.46 29.48 -6.56
C GLN A 138 16.54 28.75 -5.60
N ILE A 139 15.69 27.84 -6.11
CA ILE A 139 14.78 27.03 -5.28
C ILE A 139 15.56 26.13 -4.33
N VAL A 140 16.57 25.40 -4.84
CA VAL A 140 17.40 24.51 -4.03
C VAL A 140 18.23 25.29 -3.02
N SER A 141 18.77 26.44 -3.38
CA SER A 141 19.48 27.32 -2.42
C SER A 141 18.56 27.77 -1.28
N THR A 142 17.31 28.09 -1.58
CA THR A 142 16.30 28.40 -0.55
C THR A 142 16.03 27.20 0.36
N ILE A 143 15.91 26.00 -0.20
CA ILE A 143 15.72 24.76 0.57
C ILE A 143 16.92 24.51 1.49
N LEU A 144 18.14 24.57 0.97
CA LEU A 144 19.38 24.36 1.75
C LEU A 144 19.51 25.36 2.91
N TRP A 145 19.18 26.62 2.67
CA TRP A 145 19.16 27.62 3.72
C TRP A 145 18.13 27.30 4.81
N ARG A 146 16.92 26.85 4.43
CA ARG A 146 15.85 26.48 5.36
C ARG A 146 16.15 25.16 6.08
N LEU A 147 16.84 24.21 5.48
CA LEU A 147 17.30 22.98 6.16
C LEU A 147 18.27 23.27 7.30
N ASN A 148 19.04 24.34 7.21
CA ASN A 148 19.97 24.78 8.26
C ASN A 148 19.35 25.78 9.26
N ASN A 149 18.04 26.00 9.22
CA ASN A 149 17.37 26.93 10.11
C ASN A 149 17.27 26.38 11.55
N LYS A 150 17.30 27.27 12.54
CA LYS A 150 17.14 26.89 13.96
C LYS A 150 15.76 26.33 14.28
N ASN A 151 14.72 26.78 13.57
CA ASN A 151 13.35 26.31 13.77
C ASN A 151 13.13 24.93 13.11
N ALA A 152 12.72 23.94 13.91
CA ALA A 152 12.44 22.58 13.45
C ALA A 152 11.33 22.52 12.38
N SER A 153 10.27 23.34 12.52
CA SER A 153 9.18 23.42 11.57
C SER A 153 9.64 23.89 10.18
N THR A 154 10.57 24.85 10.14
CA THR A 154 11.19 25.35 8.90
C THR A 154 12.03 24.25 8.24
N ARG A 155 12.82 23.49 9.01
CA ARG A 155 13.58 22.36 8.50
C ARG A 155 12.68 21.26 7.97
N GLN A 156 11.59 20.96 8.68
CA GLN A 156 10.59 19.99 8.27
C GLN A 156 9.97 20.36 6.93
N GLN A 157 9.50 21.61 6.78
CA GLN A 157 8.90 22.08 5.54
C GLN A 157 9.89 22.01 4.35
N ALA A 158 11.16 22.32 4.58
CA ALA A 158 12.20 22.22 3.57
C ALA A 158 12.44 20.76 3.12
N ALA A 159 12.47 19.82 4.06
CA ALA A 159 12.56 18.39 3.75
C ALA A 159 11.33 17.88 2.98
N ASP A 160 10.13 18.29 3.40
CA ASP A 160 8.89 17.94 2.69
C ASP A 160 8.87 18.53 1.26
N LEU A 161 9.41 19.72 1.06
CA LEU A 161 9.54 20.33 -0.27
C LEU A 161 10.55 19.57 -1.12
N THR A 162 11.67 19.14 -0.56
CA THR A 162 12.64 18.28 -1.26
C THR A 162 11.98 17.00 -1.76
N THR A 163 11.15 16.36 -0.94
CA THR A 163 10.37 15.17 -1.33
C THR A 163 9.50 15.42 -2.56
N LYS A 164 8.86 16.59 -2.64
CA LYS A 164 7.99 16.96 -3.76
C LYS A 164 8.75 17.33 -5.04
N LEU A 165 9.94 17.87 -4.92
CA LEU A 165 10.72 18.37 -6.04
C LEU A 165 11.74 17.37 -6.60
N ALA A 166 12.07 16.31 -5.88
CA ALA A 166 13.10 15.35 -6.29
C ALA A 166 12.88 14.83 -7.74
N VAL A 167 11.65 14.52 -8.10
CA VAL A 167 11.30 14.01 -9.44
C VAL A 167 11.57 15.05 -10.53
N VAL A 168 11.12 16.29 -10.35
CA VAL A 168 11.29 17.34 -11.36
C VAL A 168 12.74 17.79 -11.48
N ILE A 169 13.49 17.83 -10.38
CA ILE A 169 14.93 18.12 -10.40
C ILE A 169 15.67 17.06 -11.24
N LYS A 170 15.34 15.78 -11.06
CA LYS A 170 15.90 14.67 -11.85
C LYS A 170 15.53 14.78 -13.33
N GLN A 171 14.26 15.09 -13.63
CA GLN A 171 13.80 15.29 -15.01
C GLN A 171 14.56 16.42 -15.73
N CYS A 172 14.92 17.46 -14.99
CA CYS A 172 15.74 18.57 -15.52
C CYS A 172 17.24 18.21 -15.70
N GLY A 173 17.66 17.03 -15.27
CA GLY A 173 19.07 16.59 -15.37
C GLY A 173 20.01 17.27 -14.37
N GLU A 174 19.49 17.80 -13.27
CA GLU A 174 20.26 18.53 -12.24
C GLU A 174 20.66 17.60 -11.08
N ASP A 175 21.34 16.50 -11.41
CA ASP A 175 21.74 15.48 -10.42
C ASP A 175 22.69 16.02 -9.34
N ALA A 176 23.50 17.03 -9.65
CA ALA A 176 24.36 17.69 -8.69
C ALA A 176 23.57 18.37 -7.55
N LEU A 177 22.41 18.96 -7.88
CA LEU A 177 21.54 19.57 -6.87
C LEU A 177 20.92 18.53 -5.95
N LEU A 178 20.50 17.38 -6.50
CA LEU A 178 20.00 16.24 -5.69
C LEU A 178 21.10 15.67 -4.79
N SER A 179 22.31 15.53 -5.30
CA SER A 179 23.46 15.09 -4.51
C SER A 179 23.75 16.02 -3.34
N ASN A 180 23.73 17.34 -3.55
CA ASN A 180 23.93 18.32 -2.48
C ASN A 180 22.83 18.25 -1.41
N LEU A 181 21.57 18.10 -1.84
CA LEU A 181 20.45 17.92 -0.91
C LEU A 181 20.60 16.64 -0.08
N GLY A 182 20.96 15.51 -0.72
CA GLY A 182 21.20 14.24 -0.05
C GLY A 182 22.30 14.32 1.00
N VAL A 183 23.43 14.96 0.70
CA VAL A 183 24.51 15.12 1.68
C VAL A 183 24.07 15.93 2.91
N VAL A 184 23.35 17.04 2.71
CA VAL A 184 22.87 17.86 3.82
C VAL A 184 21.83 17.13 4.66
N LEU A 185 20.89 16.41 4.03
CA LEU A 185 19.90 15.60 4.73
C LEU A 185 20.55 14.48 5.55
N PHE A 186 21.54 13.79 4.96
CA PHE A 186 22.31 12.75 5.67
C PHE A 186 23.05 13.30 6.90
N GLU A 187 23.68 14.45 6.80
CA GLU A 187 24.35 15.10 7.93
C GLU A 187 23.35 15.40 9.07
N GLN A 188 22.12 15.72 8.73
CA GLN A 188 21.05 16.08 9.67
C GLN A 188 20.21 14.88 10.18
N LEU A 189 20.56 13.63 9.87
CA LEU A 189 19.88 12.44 10.42
C LEU A 189 20.01 12.29 11.95
N GLY A 190 20.74 13.16 12.62
CA GLY A 190 20.78 13.32 14.07
C GLY A 190 19.72 14.26 14.64
N GLU A 191 18.70 14.63 13.88
CA GLU A 191 17.61 15.55 14.28
C GLU A 191 16.88 15.03 15.53
N GLU A 192 16.68 15.92 16.52
CA GLU A 192 16.04 15.57 17.79
C GLU A 192 14.50 15.55 17.68
N PHE A 193 13.92 16.34 16.79
CA PHE A 193 12.47 16.45 16.62
C PHE A 193 11.96 15.35 15.68
N PRO A 194 11.13 14.40 16.18
CA PRO A 194 10.72 13.22 15.42
C PRO A 194 9.98 13.53 14.11
N GLU A 195 9.12 14.52 14.10
CA GLU A 195 8.38 14.93 12.90
C GLU A 195 9.31 15.43 11.80
N THR A 196 10.30 16.24 12.19
CA THR A 196 11.33 16.76 11.29
C THR A 196 12.24 15.65 10.78
N LEU A 197 12.69 14.77 11.68
CA LEU A 197 13.50 13.60 11.31
C LEU A 197 12.77 12.70 10.30
N ALA A 198 11.48 12.43 10.53
CA ALA A 198 10.68 11.63 9.59
C ALA A 198 10.61 12.26 8.20
N SER A 199 10.44 13.59 8.12
CA SER A 199 10.44 14.32 6.85
C SER A 199 11.81 14.30 6.15
N MET A 200 12.90 14.38 6.91
CA MET A 200 14.27 14.26 6.35
C MET A 200 14.53 12.86 5.77
N ILE A 201 14.12 11.81 6.48
CA ILE A 201 14.24 10.43 5.99
C ILE A 201 13.37 10.20 4.75
N ALA A 202 12.17 10.77 4.73
CA ALA A 202 11.29 10.69 3.55
C ALA A 202 11.91 11.41 2.34
N ALA A 203 12.57 12.54 2.55
CA ALA A 203 13.29 13.28 1.50
C ALA A 203 14.47 12.48 0.95
N GLU A 204 15.26 11.86 1.81
CA GLU A 204 16.32 10.92 1.41
C GLU A 204 15.75 9.77 0.56
N GLY A 205 14.64 9.20 1.00
CA GLY A 205 13.95 8.16 0.26
C GLY A 205 13.44 8.62 -1.12
N ALA A 206 13.00 9.86 -1.24
CA ALA A 206 12.59 10.44 -2.52
C ALA A 206 13.78 10.65 -3.47
N ILE A 207 14.91 11.14 -2.95
CA ILE A 207 16.17 11.27 -3.71
C ILE A 207 16.65 9.89 -4.17
N ALA A 208 16.70 8.90 -3.27
CA ALA A 208 17.10 7.53 -3.60
C ALA A 208 16.26 6.91 -4.72
N ASN A 209 14.96 7.20 -4.75
CA ASN A 209 14.06 6.70 -5.79
C ASN A 209 14.38 7.23 -7.19
N VAL A 210 14.76 8.50 -7.29
CA VAL A 210 14.94 9.16 -8.59
C VAL A 210 16.36 9.09 -9.11
N VAL A 211 17.34 9.12 -8.20
CA VAL A 211 18.77 9.04 -8.55
C VAL A 211 19.19 7.59 -8.80
N GLY A 212 18.63 6.66 -8.04
CA GLY A 212 19.01 5.25 -8.06
C GLY A 212 20.14 4.94 -7.09
N MET A 213 20.24 3.67 -6.68
CA MET A 213 21.13 3.23 -5.58
C MET A 213 22.62 3.33 -5.91
N THR A 214 22.97 3.24 -7.20
CA THR A 214 24.37 3.32 -7.66
C THR A 214 24.94 4.74 -7.65
N GLN A 215 24.09 5.74 -7.86
CA GLN A 215 24.50 7.15 -7.99
C GLN A 215 24.16 7.98 -6.76
N MET A 216 23.66 7.32 -5.72
CA MET A 216 23.27 7.99 -4.50
C MET A 216 24.47 8.57 -3.76
N ASN A 217 24.32 9.80 -3.28
CA ASN A 217 25.32 10.47 -2.45
C ASN A 217 24.63 11.05 -1.20
N PRO A 218 24.94 10.55 0.04
CA PRO A 218 25.99 9.57 0.33
C PRO A 218 25.67 8.16 -0.19
N PRO A 219 26.68 7.31 -0.40
CA PRO A 219 26.49 5.93 -0.84
C PRO A 219 25.61 5.13 0.14
N VAL A 220 24.82 4.20 -0.40
CA VAL A 220 23.91 3.35 0.39
C VAL A 220 24.60 2.62 1.54
N LYS A 221 25.86 2.16 1.32
CA LYS A 221 26.69 1.50 2.34
C LYS A 221 26.97 2.37 3.58
N ASP A 222 26.96 3.70 3.42
CA ASP A 222 27.20 4.64 4.51
C ASP A 222 25.88 5.12 5.14
N LEU A 223 24.83 5.20 4.32
CA LEU A 223 23.48 5.59 4.76
C LEU A 223 22.85 4.54 5.67
N LEU A 224 22.88 3.27 5.27
CA LEU A 224 22.16 2.20 5.96
C LEU A 224 22.61 1.98 7.41
N PRO A 225 23.91 1.93 7.75
CA PRO A 225 24.35 1.82 9.15
C PRO A 225 23.90 2.97 10.04
N ARG A 226 23.69 4.15 9.45
CA ARG A 226 23.16 5.31 10.17
C ARG A 226 21.65 5.25 10.37
N MET A 227 20.95 4.61 9.45
CA MET A 227 19.51 4.36 9.54
C MET A 227 19.13 3.26 10.54
N THR A 228 19.96 2.24 10.70
CA THR A 228 19.69 1.08 11.55
C THR A 228 19.31 1.45 13.00
N PRO A 229 20.05 2.32 13.73
CA PRO A 229 19.65 2.73 15.07
C PRO A 229 18.36 3.58 15.10
N ILE A 230 18.04 4.28 14.02
CA ILE A 230 16.82 5.10 13.92
C ILE A 230 15.55 4.21 13.91
N LEU A 231 15.64 2.96 13.47
CA LEU A 231 14.54 1.99 13.56
C LEU A 231 14.03 1.78 14.99
N ARG A 232 14.86 2.00 16.01
CA ARG A 232 14.47 1.93 17.43
C ARG A 232 13.67 3.13 17.92
N ASN A 233 13.52 4.16 17.09
CA ASN A 233 12.74 5.33 17.47
C ASN A 233 11.28 4.93 17.73
N ARG A 234 10.70 5.43 18.81
CA ARG A 234 9.32 5.09 19.21
C ARG A 234 8.25 5.88 18.46
N HIS A 235 8.64 6.92 17.76
CA HIS A 235 7.70 7.77 17.03
C HIS A 235 7.27 7.11 15.72
N GLU A 236 5.97 6.93 15.53
CA GLU A 236 5.40 6.16 14.40
C GLU A 236 5.80 6.68 13.03
N ARG A 237 5.85 8.01 12.84
CA ARG A 237 6.26 8.60 11.55
C ARG A 237 7.73 8.34 11.22
N VAL A 238 8.59 8.33 12.24
CA VAL A 238 10.01 7.99 12.07
C VAL A 238 10.14 6.52 11.70
N GLN A 239 9.43 5.62 12.40
CA GLN A 239 9.42 4.20 12.07
C GLN A 239 8.95 3.96 10.63
N GLU A 240 7.85 4.60 10.22
CA GLU A 240 7.29 4.45 8.87
C GLU A 240 8.25 4.96 7.79
N ALA A 241 8.84 6.14 7.98
CA ALA A 241 9.81 6.70 7.03
C ALA A 241 11.08 5.84 6.94
N SER A 242 11.60 5.39 8.08
CA SER A 242 12.82 4.58 8.16
C SER A 242 12.63 3.22 7.50
N ILE A 243 11.54 2.52 7.80
CA ILE A 243 11.29 1.21 7.22
C ILE A 243 11.00 1.28 5.73
N ASN A 244 10.34 2.33 5.26
CA ASN A 244 10.11 2.54 3.84
C ASN A 244 11.43 2.78 3.08
N LEU A 245 12.35 3.56 3.64
CA LEU A 245 13.66 3.78 3.04
C LEU A 245 14.49 2.49 3.01
N ILE A 246 14.57 1.78 4.15
CA ILE A 246 15.30 0.50 4.25
C ILE A 246 14.72 -0.54 3.30
N GLY A 247 13.39 -0.65 3.21
CA GLY A 247 12.73 -1.56 2.26
C GLY A 247 13.08 -1.26 0.80
N ARG A 248 13.17 0.01 0.42
CA ARG A 248 13.59 0.41 -0.94
C ARG A 248 15.05 0.07 -1.22
N ILE A 249 15.92 0.27 -0.23
CA ILE A 249 17.33 -0.11 -0.36
C ILE A 249 17.45 -1.63 -0.49
N ALA A 250 16.69 -2.40 0.29
CA ALA A 250 16.68 -3.85 0.21
C ALA A 250 16.15 -4.38 -1.14
N ASP A 251 15.15 -3.69 -1.73
CA ASP A 251 14.59 -4.06 -3.02
C ASP A 251 15.53 -3.77 -4.20
N ARG A 252 16.27 -2.64 -4.17
CA ARG A 252 16.97 -2.11 -5.35
C ARG A 252 18.49 -1.96 -5.21
N GLY A 253 19.03 -2.13 -4.03
CA GLY A 253 20.43 -1.85 -3.74
C GLY A 253 21.03 -2.76 -2.68
N ALA A 254 20.46 -3.94 -2.49
CA ALA A 254 20.91 -4.89 -1.48
C ALA A 254 22.35 -5.36 -1.68
N GLU A 255 22.81 -5.45 -2.92
CA GLU A 255 24.18 -5.84 -3.29
C GLU A 255 25.26 -4.86 -2.82
N PHE A 256 24.90 -3.60 -2.55
CA PHE A 256 25.83 -2.58 -2.06
C PHE A 256 26.08 -2.63 -0.55
N VAL A 257 25.34 -3.51 0.15
CA VAL A 257 25.39 -3.64 1.62
C VAL A 257 25.77 -5.05 2.02
N SER A 258 26.56 -5.20 3.09
CA SER A 258 27.00 -6.52 3.56
C SER A 258 25.83 -7.34 4.14
N ALA A 259 25.87 -8.66 3.97
CA ALA A 259 24.90 -9.58 4.56
C ALA A 259 24.81 -9.43 6.10
N ARG A 260 25.92 -9.11 6.75
CA ARG A 260 25.98 -8.89 8.21
C ARG A 260 25.13 -7.68 8.65
N GLU A 261 25.15 -6.60 7.88
CA GLU A 261 24.32 -5.43 8.18
C GLU A 261 22.83 -5.74 7.94
N TRP A 262 22.52 -6.47 6.87
CA TRP A 262 21.14 -6.92 6.62
C TRP A 262 20.61 -7.80 7.76
N MET A 263 21.42 -8.73 8.28
CA MET A 263 21.01 -9.54 9.42
C MET A 263 20.79 -8.71 10.69
N ARG A 264 21.61 -7.69 10.91
CA ARG A 264 21.39 -6.74 12.01
C ARG A 264 20.07 -6.01 11.89
N ILE A 265 19.72 -5.57 10.67
CA ILE A 265 18.43 -4.94 10.39
C ILE A 265 17.29 -5.91 10.63
N CYS A 266 17.39 -7.19 10.27
CA CYS A 266 16.36 -8.20 10.54
C CYS A 266 16.00 -8.28 12.03
N PHE A 267 16.97 -8.19 12.93
CA PHE A 267 16.71 -8.17 14.37
C PHE A 267 15.94 -6.92 14.81
N GLU A 268 16.28 -5.75 14.26
CA GLU A 268 15.55 -4.50 14.55
C GLU A 268 14.11 -4.55 13.98
N LEU A 269 13.91 -5.18 12.82
CA LEU A 269 12.59 -5.36 12.22
C LEU A 269 11.64 -6.20 13.08
N LEU A 270 12.14 -7.17 13.87
CA LEU A 270 11.32 -7.95 14.77
C LEU A 270 10.57 -7.06 15.79
N ASP A 271 11.21 -6.00 16.27
CA ASP A 271 10.55 -5.07 17.18
C ASP A 271 9.48 -4.24 16.49
N LEU A 272 9.64 -3.94 15.20
CA LEU A 272 8.63 -3.25 14.40
C LEU A 272 7.40 -4.10 14.08
N LEU A 273 7.48 -5.43 14.20
CA LEU A 273 6.32 -6.32 14.12
C LEU A 273 5.33 -6.11 15.30
N LYS A 274 5.78 -5.49 16.39
CA LYS A 274 4.96 -5.11 17.55
C LYS A 274 4.34 -3.71 17.42
N ALA A 275 4.70 -2.93 16.41
CA ALA A 275 4.23 -1.56 16.23
C ALA A 275 2.70 -1.46 16.20
N HIS A 276 2.14 -0.41 16.78
CA HIS A 276 0.69 -0.18 16.81
C HIS A 276 0.12 0.07 15.41
N LYS A 277 0.85 0.82 14.59
CA LYS A 277 0.40 1.18 13.24
C LYS A 277 0.53 0.01 12.26
N LYS A 278 -0.61 -0.36 11.63
CA LYS A 278 -0.65 -1.47 10.66
C LYS A 278 0.31 -1.25 9.48
N ALA A 279 0.46 0.01 9.02
CA ALA A 279 1.36 0.35 7.92
C ALA A 279 2.82 0.02 8.23
N VAL A 280 3.29 0.33 9.44
CA VAL A 280 4.66 0.01 9.91
C VAL A 280 4.87 -1.51 9.94
N ARG A 281 3.94 -2.27 10.53
CA ARG A 281 4.04 -3.73 10.56
C ARG A 281 4.09 -4.33 9.16
N ARG A 282 3.24 -3.86 8.24
CA ARG A 282 3.21 -4.34 6.85
C ARG A 282 4.51 -4.02 6.11
N ALA A 283 5.05 -2.82 6.30
CA ALA A 283 6.34 -2.43 5.70
C ALA A 283 7.49 -3.27 6.26
N ALA A 284 7.51 -3.56 7.56
CA ALA A 284 8.50 -4.45 8.17
C ALA A 284 8.41 -5.89 7.61
N ILE A 285 7.20 -6.43 7.50
CA ILE A 285 6.96 -7.76 6.92
C ILE A 285 7.49 -7.85 5.48
N ASN A 286 7.18 -6.87 4.63
CA ASN A 286 7.65 -6.83 3.25
C ASN A 286 9.17 -6.71 3.16
N SER A 287 9.79 -5.98 4.09
CA SER A 287 11.25 -5.82 4.12
C SER A 287 11.98 -7.14 4.38
N PHE A 288 11.42 -8.07 5.15
CA PHE A 288 11.98 -9.42 5.30
C PHE A 288 12.07 -10.16 3.96
N GLY A 289 11.06 -10.02 3.10
CA GLY A 289 11.07 -10.60 1.75
C GLY A 289 12.21 -10.03 0.89
N TYR A 290 12.36 -8.73 0.83
CA TYR A 290 13.42 -8.07 0.08
C TYR A 290 14.83 -8.45 0.59
N ILE A 291 15.01 -8.47 1.91
CA ILE A 291 16.27 -8.87 2.52
C ILE A 291 16.58 -10.34 2.22
N ALA A 292 15.60 -11.22 2.35
CA ALA A 292 15.76 -12.65 2.06
C ALA A 292 16.13 -12.90 0.59
N LYS A 293 15.56 -12.13 -0.34
CA LYS A 293 15.92 -12.19 -1.76
C LYS A 293 17.39 -11.79 -1.99
N ALA A 294 17.87 -10.83 -1.20
CA ALA A 294 19.23 -10.30 -1.34
C ALA A 294 20.33 -11.19 -0.76
N ILE A 295 20.12 -11.72 0.46
CA ILE A 295 21.15 -12.47 1.20
C ILE A 295 20.88 -13.99 1.26
N GLY A 296 19.76 -14.43 0.74
CA GLY A 296 19.24 -15.79 0.86
C GLY A 296 18.23 -15.95 2.01
N PRO A 297 17.30 -16.92 1.88
CA PRO A 297 16.19 -17.05 2.84
C PRO A 297 16.58 -17.70 4.16
N GLN A 298 17.65 -18.48 4.24
CA GLN A 298 17.91 -19.39 5.35
C GLN A 298 18.09 -18.67 6.69
N ASP A 299 18.97 -17.68 6.76
CA ASP A 299 19.23 -16.94 7.99
C ASP A 299 18.02 -16.08 8.39
N VAL A 300 17.36 -15.44 7.42
CA VAL A 300 16.16 -14.65 7.65
C VAL A 300 15.02 -15.53 8.17
N LEU A 301 14.82 -16.69 7.57
CA LEU A 301 13.80 -17.66 7.99
C LEU A 301 14.07 -18.18 9.40
N GLN A 302 15.32 -18.45 9.75
CA GLN A 302 15.69 -18.90 11.10
C GLN A 302 15.35 -17.84 12.17
N VAL A 303 15.59 -16.56 11.89
CA VAL A 303 15.19 -15.44 12.76
C VAL A 303 13.68 -15.41 12.97
N LEU A 304 12.91 -15.54 11.89
CA LEU A 304 11.45 -15.52 11.94
C LEU A 304 10.86 -16.74 12.66
N LEU A 305 11.37 -17.95 12.40
CA LEU A 305 10.95 -19.18 13.08
C LEU A 305 11.25 -19.10 14.58
N THR A 306 12.41 -18.58 14.97
CA THR A 306 12.75 -18.35 16.37
C THR A 306 11.78 -17.37 17.04
N ASN A 307 11.31 -16.35 16.31
CA ASN A 307 10.33 -15.38 16.83
C ASN A 307 8.93 -15.98 17.06
N LEU A 308 8.62 -17.19 16.57
CA LEU A 308 7.38 -17.89 16.89
C LEU A 308 7.28 -18.32 18.37
N ARG A 309 8.42 -18.34 19.10
CA ARG A 309 8.47 -18.64 20.54
C ARG A 309 8.11 -17.48 21.45
N VAL A 310 8.03 -16.27 20.89
CA VAL A 310 7.75 -15.03 21.65
C VAL A 310 6.34 -15.07 22.24
N GLN A 311 6.17 -14.57 23.47
CA GLN A 311 4.88 -14.56 24.17
C GLN A 311 3.84 -13.67 23.48
N GLU A 312 4.26 -12.60 22.85
CA GLU A 312 3.36 -11.63 22.22
C GLU A 312 2.70 -12.19 20.95
N ARG A 313 1.38 -12.33 21.00
CA ARG A 313 0.59 -12.91 19.91
C ARG A 313 0.73 -12.14 18.58
N GLN A 314 0.73 -10.80 18.64
CA GLN A 314 0.82 -9.97 17.43
C GLN A 314 2.14 -10.20 16.70
N SER A 315 3.25 -10.23 17.43
CA SER A 315 4.58 -10.50 16.87
C SER A 315 4.61 -11.87 16.19
N ARG A 316 4.09 -12.91 16.84
CA ARG A 316 4.00 -14.26 16.24
C ARG A 316 3.19 -14.26 14.94
N VAL A 317 2.00 -13.64 14.93
CA VAL A 317 1.14 -13.58 13.74
C VAL A 317 1.86 -12.84 12.59
N CYS A 318 2.49 -11.70 12.87
CA CYS A 318 3.26 -10.98 11.86
C CYS A 318 4.45 -11.80 11.33
N SER A 319 5.12 -12.57 12.19
CA SER A 319 6.18 -13.50 11.77
C SER A 319 5.67 -14.59 10.83
N THR A 320 4.46 -15.12 11.05
CA THR A 320 3.89 -16.13 10.13
C THR A 320 3.64 -15.58 8.73
N VAL A 321 3.19 -14.32 8.64
CA VAL A 321 3.03 -13.63 7.35
C VAL A 321 4.38 -13.33 6.71
N ALA A 322 5.38 -12.90 7.50
CA ALA A 322 6.73 -12.66 7.00
C ALA A 322 7.38 -13.94 6.45
N ILE A 323 7.19 -15.08 7.10
CA ILE A 323 7.65 -16.38 6.60
C ILE A 323 7.02 -16.69 5.22
N ALA A 324 5.73 -16.42 5.06
CA ALA A 324 5.04 -16.63 3.79
C ALA A 324 5.56 -15.69 2.68
N ILE A 325 5.82 -14.43 3.00
CA ILE A 325 6.44 -13.47 2.05
C ILE A 325 7.85 -13.93 1.63
N VAL A 326 8.65 -14.42 2.58
CA VAL A 326 9.97 -14.97 2.26
C VAL A 326 9.84 -16.19 1.35
N ALA A 327 8.88 -17.09 1.60
CA ALA A 327 8.64 -18.27 0.77
C ALA A 327 8.14 -17.90 -0.63
N GLU A 328 7.26 -16.90 -0.76
CA GLU A 328 6.82 -16.37 -2.06
C GLU A 328 7.99 -15.75 -2.84
N THR A 329 8.81 -14.95 -2.18
CA THR A 329 9.89 -14.19 -2.81
C THR A 329 11.07 -15.05 -3.23
N CYS A 330 11.48 -16.02 -2.38
CA CYS A 330 12.66 -16.87 -2.57
C CYS A 330 12.34 -18.26 -3.16
N GLY A 331 11.07 -18.60 -3.27
CA GLY A 331 10.54 -19.90 -3.67
C GLY A 331 10.25 -20.83 -2.48
N PRO A 332 9.09 -21.53 -2.50
CA PRO A 332 8.67 -22.41 -1.41
C PRO A 332 9.65 -23.56 -1.15
N PHE A 333 10.32 -24.03 -2.20
CA PHE A 333 11.32 -25.10 -2.12
C PHE A 333 12.41 -24.81 -1.06
N THR A 334 12.82 -23.56 -0.94
CA THR A 334 13.87 -23.16 0.01
C THR A 334 13.38 -23.07 1.46
N CYS A 335 12.09 -22.82 1.67
CA CYS A 335 11.50 -22.49 2.97
C CYS A 335 10.72 -23.64 3.61
N LEU A 336 10.00 -24.44 2.82
CA LEU A 336 9.14 -25.52 3.32
C LEU A 336 9.86 -26.52 4.21
N PRO A 337 11.07 -27.05 3.85
CA PRO A 337 11.75 -28.01 4.71
C PRO A 337 12.04 -27.49 6.11
N ALA A 338 12.40 -26.21 6.24
CA ALA A 338 12.66 -25.60 7.54
C ALA A 338 11.38 -25.45 8.37
N ILE A 339 10.26 -25.03 7.74
CA ILE A 339 8.96 -24.89 8.41
C ILE A 339 8.44 -26.25 8.88
N LEU A 340 8.54 -27.29 8.03
CA LEU A 340 8.11 -28.65 8.35
C LEU A 340 8.96 -29.28 9.47
N ASN A 341 10.26 -28.98 9.50
CA ASN A 341 11.14 -29.44 10.56
C ASN A 341 10.83 -28.74 11.88
N GLU A 342 10.57 -27.43 11.86
CA GLU A 342 10.22 -26.65 13.06
C GLU A 342 8.86 -27.08 13.65
N TYR A 343 7.91 -27.53 12.84
CA TYR A 343 6.62 -28.07 13.29
C TYR A 343 6.77 -29.30 14.22
N ARG A 344 7.88 -30.05 14.12
CA ARG A 344 8.16 -31.23 14.96
C ARG A 344 8.52 -30.89 16.41
N THR A 345 8.79 -29.62 16.72
CA THR A 345 9.06 -29.18 18.08
C THR A 345 7.84 -29.36 18.97
N PRO A 346 8.02 -29.68 20.29
CA PRO A 346 6.89 -29.90 21.19
C PRO A 346 6.13 -28.62 21.58
N GLU A 347 6.69 -27.45 21.28
CA GLU A 347 6.12 -26.16 21.68
C GLU A 347 4.86 -25.81 20.87
N LEU A 348 3.72 -25.69 21.57
CA LEU A 348 2.41 -25.47 20.97
C LEU A 348 2.35 -24.18 20.14
N ASN A 349 2.92 -23.09 20.66
CA ASN A 349 2.96 -21.80 19.93
C ASN A 349 3.73 -21.89 18.62
N VAL A 350 4.80 -22.67 18.57
CA VAL A 350 5.61 -22.90 17.37
C VAL A 350 4.81 -23.73 16.37
N LYS A 351 4.18 -24.81 16.81
CA LYS A 351 3.30 -25.62 15.95
C LYS A 351 2.17 -24.80 15.33
N HIS A 352 1.45 -24.02 16.14
CA HIS A 352 0.42 -23.10 15.65
C HIS A 352 0.98 -22.09 14.64
N GLY A 353 2.16 -21.54 14.95
CA GLY A 353 2.86 -20.60 14.08
C GLY A 353 3.23 -21.22 12.75
N CYS A 354 3.78 -22.44 12.74
CA CYS A 354 4.14 -23.16 11.52
C CYS A 354 2.91 -23.46 10.66
N LEU A 355 1.82 -23.97 11.25
CA LEU A 355 0.57 -24.20 10.52
C LEU A 355 0.01 -22.89 9.93
N LYS A 356 0.02 -21.82 10.72
CA LYS A 356 -0.46 -20.53 10.23
C LYS A 356 0.43 -19.95 9.13
N ALA A 357 1.74 -20.13 9.23
CA ALA A 357 2.68 -19.77 8.17
C ALA A 357 2.40 -20.56 6.88
N LEU A 358 2.19 -21.86 6.97
CA LEU A 358 1.83 -22.70 5.83
C LEU A 358 0.52 -22.25 5.16
N SER A 359 -0.49 -21.88 5.96
CA SER A 359 -1.76 -21.34 5.42
C SER A 359 -1.51 -20.08 4.55
N TRP A 360 -0.68 -19.16 5.03
CA TRP A 360 -0.30 -17.97 4.26
C TRP A 360 0.60 -18.31 3.05
N VAL A 361 1.53 -19.26 3.21
CA VAL A 361 2.38 -19.69 2.09
C VAL A 361 1.53 -20.18 0.93
N PHE A 362 0.59 -21.10 1.16
CA PHE A 362 -0.26 -21.64 0.10
C PHE A 362 -1.26 -20.62 -0.45
N GLU A 363 -1.67 -19.62 0.34
CA GLU A 363 -2.43 -18.48 -0.16
C GLU A 363 -1.63 -17.65 -1.17
N TYR A 364 -0.36 -17.37 -0.87
CA TYR A 364 0.47 -16.46 -1.67
C TYR A 364 1.07 -17.13 -2.92
N ILE A 365 1.48 -18.39 -2.83
CA ILE A 365 2.09 -19.09 -3.96
C ILE A 365 1.08 -19.57 -5.02
N GLY A 366 -0.21 -19.64 -4.69
CA GLY A 366 -1.28 -19.99 -5.62
C GLY A 366 -1.05 -21.31 -6.35
N GLU A 367 -0.99 -21.26 -7.68
CA GLU A 367 -0.84 -22.45 -8.55
C GLU A 367 0.45 -23.25 -8.34
N MET A 368 1.51 -22.64 -7.83
CA MET A 368 2.73 -23.37 -7.46
C MET A 368 2.48 -24.40 -6.34
N SER A 369 1.37 -24.31 -5.62
CA SER A 369 0.97 -25.27 -4.59
C SER A 369 0.91 -26.71 -5.09
N LYS A 370 0.63 -26.92 -6.38
CA LYS A 370 0.56 -28.25 -7.03
C LYS A 370 1.82 -29.10 -6.83
N ASP A 371 2.98 -28.47 -6.73
CA ASP A 371 4.27 -29.14 -6.61
C ASP A 371 4.61 -29.52 -5.15
N TYR A 372 3.88 -28.94 -4.18
CA TYR A 372 4.18 -29.08 -2.76
C TYR A 372 3.07 -29.78 -1.95
N VAL A 373 1.94 -30.12 -2.57
CA VAL A 373 0.80 -30.76 -1.88
C VAL A 373 1.22 -31.98 -1.09
N TYR A 374 1.93 -32.91 -1.73
CA TYR A 374 2.34 -34.16 -1.08
C TYR A 374 3.39 -33.96 0.01
N SER A 375 4.16 -32.89 -0.04
CA SER A 375 5.16 -32.57 1.00
C SER A 375 4.52 -32.20 2.35
N VAL A 376 3.27 -31.73 2.34
CA VAL A 376 2.55 -31.30 3.55
C VAL A 376 1.46 -32.27 3.98
N MET A 377 1.20 -33.34 3.22
CA MET A 377 0.11 -34.28 3.53
C MET A 377 0.24 -34.92 4.91
N THR A 378 1.41 -35.47 5.25
CA THR A 378 1.65 -36.08 6.57
C THR A 378 1.46 -35.10 7.72
N LEU A 379 1.84 -33.85 7.53
CA LEU A 379 1.61 -32.79 8.53
C LEU A 379 0.12 -32.50 8.71
N LEU A 380 -0.64 -32.50 7.61
CA LEU A 380 -2.09 -32.28 7.64
C LEU A 380 -2.82 -33.47 8.27
N ASP A 381 -2.39 -34.72 8.01
CA ASP A 381 -2.90 -35.93 8.67
C ASP A 381 -2.76 -35.78 10.19
N ASP A 382 -1.59 -35.40 10.68
CA ASP A 382 -1.32 -35.18 12.09
C ASP A 382 -2.15 -34.00 12.64
N ALA A 383 -2.24 -32.90 11.92
CA ALA A 383 -2.95 -31.69 12.36
C ALA A 383 -4.47 -31.89 12.49
N PHE A 384 -5.10 -32.68 11.59
CA PHE A 384 -6.53 -32.99 11.68
C PHE A 384 -6.89 -34.00 12.74
N THR A 385 -5.93 -34.84 13.16
CA THR A 385 -6.11 -35.81 14.26
C THR A 385 -5.72 -35.26 15.64
N ASP A 386 -5.15 -34.06 15.68
CA ASP A 386 -4.76 -33.41 16.94
C ASP A 386 -6.00 -33.03 17.76
N ARG A 387 -5.86 -33.12 19.09
CA ARG A 387 -6.90 -32.73 20.05
C ARG A 387 -7.14 -31.22 20.06
N ASP A 388 -6.15 -30.43 19.66
CA ASP A 388 -6.24 -28.96 19.64
C ASP A 388 -7.14 -28.47 18.50
N VAL A 389 -8.19 -27.79 18.90
CA VAL A 389 -9.19 -27.19 18.01
C VAL A 389 -8.57 -26.17 17.07
N VAL A 390 -7.56 -25.42 17.53
CA VAL A 390 -6.87 -24.40 16.72
C VAL A 390 -6.01 -25.05 15.63
N HIS A 391 -5.42 -26.21 15.90
CA HIS A 391 -4.72 -27.01 14.90
C HIS A 391 -5.66 -27.39 13.76
N ARG A 392 -6.79 -28.00 14.09
CA ARG A 392 -7.77 -28.45 13.10
C ARG A 392 -8.35 -27.30 12.28
N GLN A 393 -8.66 -26.16 12.93
CA GLN A 393 -9.12 -24.95 12.25
C GLN A 393 -8.08 -24.44 11.24
N THR A 394 -6.82 -24.39 11.64
CA THR A 394 -5.74 -23.88 10.78
C THR A 394 -5.42 -24.86 9.66
N ALA A 395 -5.48 -26.17 9.93
CA ALA A 395 -5.35 -27.21 8.90
C ALA A 395 -6.45 -27.08 7.83
N ALA A 396 -7.70 -26.83 8.23
CA ALA A 396 -8.77 -26.56 7.28
C ALA A 396 -8.49 -25.32 6.42
N SER A 397 -7.91 -24.27 6.99
CA SER A 397 -7.50 -23.09 6.22
C SER A 397 -6.38 -23.42 5.21
N ILE A 398 -5.43 -24.28 5.56
CA ILE A 398 -4.40 -24.75 4.62
C ILE A 398 -5.03 -25.51 3.46
N VAL A 399 -5.96 -26.44 3.76
CA VAL A 399 -6.68 -27.21 2.72
C VAL A 399 -7.45 -26.29 1.77
N LYS A 400 -8.11 -25.25 2.30
CA LYS A 400 -8.77 -24.24 1.47
C LYS A 400 -7.83 -23.66 0.41
N HIS A 401 -6.66 -23.18 0.82
CA HIS A 401 -5.70 -22.56 -0.10
C HIS A 401 -5.06 -23.57 -1.05
N LEU A 402 -4.76 -24.78 -0.59
CA LEU A 402 -4.29 -25.86 -1.43
C LEU A 402 -5.31 -26.23 -2.50
N ALA A 403 -6.58 -26.40 -2.14
CA ALA A 403 -7.64 -26.76 -3.07
C ALA A 403 -7.85 -25.68 -4.14
N LEU A 404 -7.87 -24.40 -3.74
CA LEU A 404 -8.00 -23.28 -4.69
C LEU A 404 -6.76 -23.17 -5.62
N GLY A 405 -5.56 -23.34 -5.08
CA GLY A 405 -4.31 -23.24 -5.84
C GLY A 405 -4.07 -24.42 -6.79
N THR A 406 -4.70 -25.57 -6.56
CA THR A 406 -4.50 -26.79 -7.37
C THR A 406 -5.68 -27.17 -8.24
N ALA A 407 -6.74 -26.38 -8.26
CA ALA A 407 -7.94 -26.65 -9.04
C ALA A 407 -7.61 -26.81 -10.53
N GLY A 408 -7.98 -27.96 -11.11
CA GLY A 408 -7.73 -28.28 -12.52
C GLY A 408 -6.28 -28.59 -12.87
N LEU A 409 -5.39 -28.78 -11.89
CA LEU A 409 -3.95 -29.02 -12.11
C LEU A 409 -3.54 -30.49 -11.87
N GLY A 410 -4.48 -31.43 -11.85
CA GLY A 410 -4.20 -32.87 -11.76
C GLY A 410 -3.76 -33.33 -10.37
N ARG A 411 -4.38 -32.79 -9.30
CA ARG A 411 -4.13 -33.16 -7.89
C ARG A 411 -5.39 -33.64 -7.18
N GLU A 412 -6.36 -34.17 -7.93
CA GLU A 412 -7.67 -34.58 -7.43
C GLU A 412 -7.55 -35.73 -6.41
N ASP A 413 -6.59 -36.62 -6.56
CA ASP A 413 -6.31 -37.70 -5.61
C ASP A 413 -5.94 -37.17 -4.21
N ALA A 414 -5.04 -36.19 -4.18
CA ALA A 414 -4.64 -35.52 -2.94
C ALA A 414 -5.81 -34.74 -2.32
N MET A 415 -6.58 -34.04 -3.14
CA MET A 415 -7.76 -33.29 -2.68
C MET A 415 -8.84 -34.22 -2.16
N GLN A 416 -9.04 -35.40 -2.75
CA GLN A 416 -9.96 -36.43 -2.24
C GLN A 416 -9.54 -36.95 -0.85
N HIS A 417 -8.24 -37.17 -0.67
CA HIS A 417 -7.71 -37.55 0.64
C HIS A 417 -7.96 -36.45 1.69
N LEU A 418 -7.67 -35.20 1.35
CA LEU A 418 -7.92 -34.05 2.22
C LEU A 418 -9.40 -33.86 2.55
N LEU A 419 -10.31 -34.12 1.60
CA LEU A 419 -11.74 -34.10 1.84
C LEU A 419 -12.13 -35.08 2.96
N ASN A 420 -11.58 -36.29 2.95
CA ASN A 420 -11.84 -37.29 3.97
C ASN A 420 -11.33 -36.89 5.36
N LEU A 421 -10.24 -36.12 5.43
CA LEU A 421 -9.71 -35.58 6.68
C LEU A 421 -10.52 -34.39 7.22
N VAL A 422 -10.98 -33.54 6.32
CA VAL A 422 -11.75 -32.34 6.68
C VAL A 422 -13.15 -32.70 7.15
N TRP A 423 -13.80 -33.68 6.52
CA TRP A 423 -15.22 -34.02 6.68
C TRP A 423 -15.66 -34.29 8.13
N PRO A 424 -14.94 -35.08 8.95
CA PRO A 424 -15.33 -35.35 10.33
C PRO A 424 -15.43 -34.09 11.20
N ASN A 425 -14.72 -33.03 10.84
CA ASN A 425 -14.70 -31.77 11.60
C ASN A 425 -15.94 -30.89 11.36
N LEU A 426 -16.85 -31.27 10.47
CA LEU A 426 -18.18 -30.64 10.33
C LEU A 426 -19.03 -30.75 11.61
N PHE A 427 -18.76 -31.74 12.43
CA PHE A 427 -19.54 -32.07 13.66
C PHE A 427 -18.93 -31.44 14.93
N GLU A 428 -17.94 -30.58 14.78
CA GLU A 428 -17.35 -29.86 15.90
C GLU A 428 -18.33 -28.87 16.54
N THR A 429 -18.07 -28.53 17.77
CA THR A 429 -18.90 -27.58 18.53
C THR A 429 -18.51 -26.13 18.35
N SER A 430 -17.26 -25.86 17.96
CA SER A 430 -16.74 -24.52 17.79
C SER A 430 -17.19 -23.92 16.45
N PRO A 431 -17.88 -22.77 16.45
CA PRO A 431 -18.29 -22.10 15.22
C PRO A 431 -17.11 -21.71 14.31
N HIS A 432 -15.95 -21.41 14.91
CA HIS A 432 -14.76 -21.05 14.15
C HIS A 432 -14.20 -22.22 13.34
N VAL A 433 -14.22 -23.42 13.94
CA VAL A 433 -13.80 -24.65 13.23
C VAL A 433 -14.80 -24.98 12.14
N ILE A 434 -16.09 -24.96 12.45
CA ILE A 434 -17.15 -25.26 11.48
C ILE A 434 -17.05 -24.33 10.26
N ASN A 435 -16.84 -23.04 10.49
CA ASN A 435 -16.70 -22.08 9.40
C ASN A 435 -15.44 -22.36 8.54
N ALA A 436 -14.30 -22.62 9.16
CA ALA A 436 -13.07 -22.96 8.43
C ALA A 436 -13.23 -24.26 7.62
N VAL A 437 -13.89 -25.25 8.18
CA VAL A 437 -14.21 -26.53 7.53
C VAL A 437 -15.16 -26.33 6.36
N MET A 438 -16.21 -25.52 6.51
CA MET A 438 -17.13 -25.19 5.42
C MET A 438 -16.42 -24.45 4.27
N GLU A 439 -15.56 -23.50 4.58
CA GLU A 439 -14.72 -22.83 3.59
C GLU A 439 -13.78 -23.80 2.87
N ALA A 440 -13.21 -24.76 3.57
CA ALA A 440 -12.35 -25.79 2.99
C ALA A 440 -13.14 -26.73 2.07
N ILE A 441 -14.32 -27.15 2.46
CA ILE A 441 -15.21 -27.98 1.64
C ILE A 441 -15.63 -27.24 0.37
N GLU A 442 -15.93 -25.94 0.48
CA GLU A 442 -16.26 -25.11 -0.67
C GLU A 442 -15.09 -24.99 -1.67
N ALA A 443 -13.88 -24.82 -1.16
CA ALA A 443 -12.67 -24.84 -1.99
C ALA A 443 -12.44 -26.21 -2.64
N LEU A 444 -12.66 -27.30 -1.89
CA LEU A 444 -12.57 -28.67 -2.42
C LEU A 444 -13.64 -28.95 -3.48
N ARG A 445 -14.82 -28.33 -3.36
CA ARG A 445 -15.85 -28.38 -4.41
C ARG A 445 -15.34 -27.79 -5.74
N VAL A 446 -14.61 -26.69 -5.66
CA VAL A 446 -14.01 -26.06 -6.85
C VAL A 446 -12.96 -27.00 -7.50
N SER A 447 -12.14 -27.65 -6.68
CA SER A 447 -11.06 -28.54 -7.16
C SER A 447 -11.54 -29.91 -7.63
N LEU A 448 -12.45 -30.55 -6.88
CA LEU A 448 -12.94 -31.92 -7.17
C LEU A 448 -14.20 -31.95 -8.02
N GLY A 449 -14.88 -30.82 -8.15
CA GLY A 449 -16.20 -30.72 -8.75
C GLY A 449 -17.37 -30.99 -7.77
N PRO A 450 -18.54 -30.44 -8.06
CA PRO A 450 -19.71 -30.50 -7.17
C PRO A 450 -20.24 -31.92 -6.95
N GLY A 451 -20.09 -32.81 -7.95
CA GLY A 451 -20.58 -34.19 -7.86
C GLY A 451 -19.94 -35.01 -6.74
N VAL A 452 -18.64 -34.83 -6.49
CA VAL A 452 -17.90 -35.53 -5.42
C VAL A 452 -18.44 -35.10 -4.05
N ILE A 453 -18.63 -33.79 -3.87
CA ILE A 453 -19.13 -33.26 -2.59
C ILE A 453 -20.59 -33.66 -2.35
N LEU A 454 -21.44 -33.62 -3.40
CA LEU A 454 -22.82 -34.09 -3.34
C LEU A 454 -22.90 -35.55 -2.92
N TYR A 455 -22.05 -36.41 -3.48
CA TYR A 455 -21.99 -37.82 -3.09
C TYR A 455 -21.70 -37.99 -1.60
N HIS A 456 -20.76 -37.22 -1.04
CA HIS A 456 -20.46 -37.25 0.39
C HIS A 456 -21.65 -36.74 1.24
N THR A 457 -22.37 -35.71 0.78
CA THR A 457 -23.51 -35.16 1.53
C THR A 457 -24.71 -36.07 1.55
N LEU A 458 -24.97 -36.82 0.46
CA LEU A 458 -26.13 -37.74 0.37
C LEU A 458 -26.13 -38.79 1.49
N GLN A 459 -24.95 -39.20 1.95
CA GLN A 459 -24.80 -40.21 3.00
C GLN A 459 -25.39 -39.78 4.35
N GLY A 460 -25.44 -38.48 4.64
CA GLY A 460 -25.88 -37.97 5.94
C GLY A 460 -27.21 -37.22 5.96
N LEU A 461 -27.79 -36.94 4.80
CA LEU A 461 -29.06 -36.17 4.73
C LEU A 461 -30.24 -36.88 5.44
N PHE A 462 -30.19 -38.19 5.52
CA PHE A 462 -31.23 -39.01 6.15
C PHE A 462 -30.75 -39.64 7.48
N HIS A 463 -29.67 -39.12 8.06
CA HIS A 463 -29.17 -39.64 9.33
C HIS A 463 -30.20 -39.48 10.47
N PRO A 464 -30.37 -40.49 11.38
CA PRO A 464 -31.36 -40.41 12.44
C PRO A 464 -31.15 -39.24 13.43
N ALA A 465 -29.92 -38.84 13.68
CA ALA A 465 -29.62 -37.73 14.59
C ALA A 465 -29.79 -36.37 13.87
N ARG A 466 -30.66 -35.50 14.42
CA ARG A 466 -30.99 -34.19 13.87
C ARG A 466 -29.75 -33.29 13.67
N LYS A 467 -28.83 -33.22 14.62
CA LYS A 467 -27.62 -32.40 14.52
C LYS A 467 -26.71 -32.81 13.35
N VAL A 468 -26.68 -34.09 13.04
CA VAL A 468 -25.94 -34.61 11.90
C VAL A 468 -26.61 -34.16 10.60
N ARG A 469 -27.95 -34.40 10.49
CA ARG A 469 -28.68 -33.92 9.31
C ARG A 469 -28.51 -32.42 9.07
N GLU A 470 -28.59 -31.59 10.10
CA GLU A 470 -28.42 -30.14 9.97
C GLU A 470 -27.07 -29.74 9.34
N ALA A 471 -25.98 -30.41 9.70
CA ALA A 471 -24.68 -30.17 9.11
C ALA A 471 -24.66 -30.58 7.63
N TYR A 472 -25.18 -31.76 7.31
CA TYR A 472 -25.25 -32.24 5.92
C TYR A 472 -26.16 -31.40 5.03
N VAL A 473 -27.33 -31.00 5.53
CA VAL A 473 -28.27 -30.11 4.79
C VAL A 473 -27.61 -28.76 4.50
N ARG A 474 -26.91 -28.20 5.48
CA ARG A 474 -26.17 -26.92 5.27
C ARG A 474 -25.15 -27.06 4.16
N THR A 475 -24.32 -28.10 4.22
CA THR A 475 -23.28 -28.36 3.21
C THR A 475 -23.91 -28.64 1.84
N TYR A 476 -25.00 -29.40 1.80
CA TYR A 476 -25.74 -29.68 0.57
C TYR A 476 -26.28 -28.40 -0.07
N ASN A 477 -26.93 -27.53 0.69
CA ASN A 477 -27.49 -26.28 0.17
C ASN A 477 -26.40 -25.36 -0.38
N THR A 478 -25.30 -25.17 0.36
CA THR A 478 -24.16 -24.36 -0.11
C THR A 478 -23.56 -24.93 -1.39
N ASN A 479 -23.37 -26.25 -1.43
CA ASN A 479 -22.81 -26.93 -2.60
C ASN A 479 -23.75 -26.92 -3.81
N TYR A 480 -25.07 -27.01 -3.56
CA TYR A 480 -26.07 -26.98 -4.62
C TYR A 480 -26.13 -25.63 -5.32
N VAL A 481 -26.08 -24.54 -4.56
CA VAL A 481 -26.01 -23.18 -5.13
C VAL A 481 -24.76 -23.04 -5.99
N GLY A 482 -23.61 -23.49 -5.50
CA GLY A 482 -22.36 -23.45 -6.29
C GLY A 482 -22.39 -24.37 -7.53
N ALA A 483 -23.12 -25.50 -7.48
CA ALA A 483 -23.32 -26.37 -8.63
C ALA A 483 -24.20 -25.71 -9.71
N GLN A 484 -25.19 -24.91 -9.32
CA GLN A 484 -26.00 -24.15 -10.28
C GLN A 484 -25.15 -23.18 -11.10
N ASP A 485 -24.23 -22.46 -10.47
CA ASP A 485 -23.30 -21.56 -11.16
C ASP A 485 -22.40 -22.32 -12.16
N ALA A 486 -21.98 -23.54 -11.83
CA ALA A 486 -21.22 -24.40 -12.75
C ALA A 486 -22.10 -24.91 -13.91
N LEU A 487 -23.37 -25.18 -13.66
CA LEU A 487 -24.31 -25.67 -14.68
C LEU A 487 -24.77 -24.59 -15.66
N VAL A 488 -24.75 -23.33 -15.28
CA VAL A 488 -25.10 -22.20 -16.17
C VAL A 488 -24.22 -22.20 -17.43
N ALA A 489 -22.96 -22.62 -17.33
CA ALA A 489 -22.07 -22.71 -18.47
C ALA A 489 -22.53 -23.75 -19.54
N TYR A 490 -23.32 -24.75 -19.14
CA TYR A 490 -23.87 -25.78 -20.04
C TYR A 490 -25.26 -25.41 -20.62
N TYR A 491 -25.85 -24.32 -20.17
CA TYR A 491 -27.15 -23.81 -20.64
C TYR A 491 -26.99 -22.39 -21.20
N PRO A 492 -26.43 -22.22 -22.40
CA PRO A 492 -26.21 -20.90 -23.01
C PRO A 492 -27.49 -20.06 -23.08
N SER A 493 -28.65 -20.72 -23.24
CA SER A 493 -29.94 -20.05 -23.25
C SER A 493 -30.33 -19.34 -21.95
N LEU A 494 -29.66 -19.66 -20.83
CA LEU A 494 -29.88 -18.96 -19.56
C LEU A 494 -29.08 -17.65 -19.48
N ASP A 495 -27.99 -17.54 -20.20
CA ASP A 495 -27.19 -16.29 -20.25
C ASP A 495 -27.90 -15.20 -21.05
N ASP A 496 -28.74 -15.62 -22.02
CA ASP A 496 -29.58 -14.70 -22.81
C ASP A 496 -30.90 -14.31 -22.10
N GLN A 497 -31.19 -14.89 -20.93
CA GLN A 497 -32.34 -14.54 -20.15
C GLN A 497 -32.13 -13.24 -19.36
N PRO A 498 -33.19 -12.41 -19.18
CA PRO A 498 -33.16 -11.29 -18.26
C PRO A 498 -32.70 -11.72 -16.85
N GLU A 499 -31.95 -10.86 -16.18
CA GLU A 499 -31.42 -11.13 -14.84
C GLU A 499 -32.47 -11.62 -13.84
N GLU A 500 -33.69 -11.04 -13.92
CA GLU A 500 -34.85 -11.43 -13.11
C GLU A 500 -35.24 -12.91 -13.29
N HIS A 501 -35.13 -13.44 -14.49
CA HIS A 501 -35.45 -14.86 -14.77
C HIS A 501 -34.32 -15.79 -14.28
N ARG A 502 -33.07 -15.37 -14.34
CA ARG A 502 -31.93 -16.14 -13.81
C ARG A 502 -31.98 -16.26 -12.29
N ASP A 503 -32.32 -15.19 -11.61
CA ASP A 503 -32.48 -15.18 -10.16
C ASP A 503 -33.68 -16.00 -9.71
N TYR A 504 -34.76 -15.95 -10.46
CA TYR A 504 -35.96 -16.75 -10.20
C TYR A 504 -35.70 -18.26 -10.36
N ALA A 505 -34.99 -18.66 -11.42
CA ALA A 505 -34.61 -20.04 -11.64
C ALA A 505 -33.69 -20.57 -10.54
N ARG A 506 -32.75 -19.77 -10.07
CA ARG A 506 -31.87 -20.09 -8.92
C ARG A 506 -32.67 -20.26 -7.63
N HIS A 507 -33.62 -19.38 -7.38
CA HIS A 507 -34.48 -19.42 -6.22
C HIS A 507 -35.41 -20.66 -6.21
N ASP A 508 -36.01 -20.98 -7.32
CA ASP A 508 -36.89 -22.16 -7.45
C ASP A 508 -36.16 -23.47 -7.21
N LEU A 509 -34.92 -23.60 -7.75
CA LEU A 509 -34.09 -24.77 -7.52
C LEU A 509 -33.62 -24.88 -6.07
N ALA A 510 -33.41 -23.77 -5.38
CA ALA A 510 -33.09 -23.74 -3.96
C ALA A 510 -34.29 -24.07 -3.06
N MET A 511 -35.52 -23.86 -3.54
CA MET A 511 -36.76 -24.14 -2.79
C MET A 511 -37.23 -25.59 -2.89
N VAL A 512 -36.72 -26.36 -3.84
CA VAL A 512 -37.05 -27.80 -4.00
C VAL A 512 -36.30 -28.68 -3.01
N LEU A 513 -35.36 -28.10 -2.26
CA LEU A 513 -34.53 -28.74 -1.25
C LEU A 513 -34.89 -28.29 0.16
#